data_3a9d53d0a9dbbc3ca8d906b05e52022e
#
_entry.id   3a9d53d0a9dbbc3ca8d906b05e52022e
#
_cell.length_a   1.000
_cell.length_b   1.000
_cell.length_c   1.000
_cell.angle_alpha   90.00
_cell.angle_beta   90.00
_cell.angle_gamma   90.00
#
_symmetry.space_group_name_H-M   'P 1'
#
loop_
_entity.id
_entity.type
_entity.pdbx_description
1 polymer ?
#
loop_
_entity_poly.entity_id
_entity_poly.type
_entity_poly.pdbx_seq_one_letter_code
_entity_poly.pdbx_strand_id
1 'polypeptide(L)'
;MGERIVSIFGTGRAVAGDSAYELAYAIGWGLAKKRIAIANGGYRGTMLAAAKGAAEAGGDVIGVTCSAFKGRANKYVTREIVAKTLDERLDTLIRLGQAYIVLPGGTGTLLELAKVWELKNKGFLEGEKPIILVGEFWKPLVEVVASDDADASRFVKQVDSPVEAIELIMNIRDVRSR
;
A
#
# COMPACT_ATOMS: atom_id res chain seq x y z
N MET A 1 -21.79 -6.53 0.85
CA MET A 1 -20.73 -5.50 0.74
C MET A 1 -19.41 -6.23 0.50
N GLY A 2 -18.69 -5.92 -0.58
CA GLY A 2 -17.38 -6.54 -0.82
C GLY A 2 -16.37 -6.07 0.24
N GLU A 3 -15.39 -6.92 0.56
CA GLU A 3 -14.27 -6.62 1.46
C GLU A 3 -13.50 -5.39 0.96
N ARG A 4 -13.30 -4.38 1.82
CA ARG A 4 -12.45 -3.23 1.50
C ARG A 4 -10.99 -3.63 1.74
N ILE A 5 -10.15 -3.43 0.73
CA ILE A 5 -8.73 -3.79 0.77
C ILE A 5 -7.88 -2.56 0.47
N VAL A 6 -6.85 -2.33 1.26
CA VAL A 6 -5.83 -1.30 1.04
C VAL A 6 -4.50 -1.96 0.77
N SER A 7 -3.88 -1.64 -0.36
CA SER A 7 -2.53 -2.11 -0.68
C SER A 7 -1.48 -1.19 -0.06
N ILE A 8 -0.51 -1.76 0.65
CA ILE A 8 0.55 -1.03 1.37
C ILE A 8 1.89 -1.40 0.75
N PHE A 9 2.61 -0.39 0.26
CA PHE A 9 3.94 -0.48 -0.32
C PHE A 9 4.98 0.14 0.61
N GLY A 10 6.16 -0.45 0.70
CA GLY A 10 7.23 0.07 1.54
C GLY A 10 8.44 -0.85 1.61
N THR A 11 9.46 -0.44 2.36
CA THR A 11 10.75 -1.13 2.41
C THR A 11 10.67 -2.53 3.04
N GLY A 12 11.36 -3.49 2.43
CA GLY A 12 11.60 -4.81 3.02
C GLY A 12 12.73 -4.85 4.06
N ARG A 13 13.37 -3.71 4.38
CA ARG A 13 14.56 -3.65 5.24
C ARG A 13 14.31 -3.19 6.66
N ALA A 14 13.18 -2.51 6.91
CA ALA A 14 12.84 -1.98 8.23
C ALA A 14 12.77 -3.10 9.27
N VAL A 15 13.26 -2.82 10.46
CA VAL A 15 13.19 -3.70 11.63
C VAL A 15 12.44 -3.03 12.78
N ALA A 16 11.99 -3.80 13.75
CA ALA A 16 11.31 -3.27 14.93
C ALA A 16 12.15 -2.19 15.62
N GLY A 17 11.54 -1.04 15.89
CA GLY A 17 12.19 0.16 16.41
C GLY A 17 12.54 1.20 15.35
N ASP A 18 12.56 0.83 14.06
CA ASP A 18 12.70 1.82 12.98
C ASP A 18 11.39 2.59 12.79
N SER A 19 11.48 3.89 12.51
CA SER A 19 10.30 4.73 12.27
C SER A 19 9.40 4.19 11.15
N ALA A 20 9.97 3.66 10.07
CA ALA A 20 9.20 3.06 8.97
C ALA A 20 8.48 1.78 9.39
N TYR A 21 9.06 0.99 10.31
CA TYR A 21 8.41 -0.20 10.86
C TYR A 21 7.21 0.18 11.73
N GLU A 22 7.41 1.10 12.68
CA GLU A 22 6.36 1.54 13.60
C GLU A 22 5.22 2.25 12.85
N LEU A 23 5.54 3.02 11.83
CA LEU A 23 4.58 3.65 10.94
C LEU A 23 3.70 2.60 10.22
N ALA A 24 4.33 1.58 9.63
CA ALA A 24 3.63 0.50 8.95
C ALA A 24 2.74 -0.31 9.91
N TYR A 25 3.24 -0.60 11.11
CA TYR A 25 2.48 -1.29 12.15
C TYR A 25 1.22 -0.50 12.53
N ALA A 26 1.37 0.81 12.81
CA ALA A 26 0.24 1.68 13.18
C ALA A 26 -0.83 1.76 12.08
N ILE A 27 -0.41 1.82 10.81
CA ILE A 27 -1.32 1.81 9.66
C ILE A 27 -2.09 0.48 9.59
N GLY A 28 -1.40 -0.65 9.67
CA GLY A 28 -2.04 -1.96 9.62
C GLY A 28 -3.06 -2.14 10.75
N TRP A 29 -2.67 -1.79 11.97
CA TRP A 29 -3.53 -1.84 13.15
C TRP A 29 -4.77 -0.94 12.99
N GLY A 30 -4.57 0.30 12.56
CA GLY A 30 -5.65 1.28 12.41
C GLY A 30 -6.65 0.90 11.30
N LEU A 31 -6.18 0.38 10.16
CA LEU A 31 -7.04 -0.11 9.08
C LEU A 31 -7.89 -1.30 9.55
N ALA A 32 -7.27 -2.27 10.24
CA ALA A 32 -7.99 -3.42 10.80
C ALA A 32 -9.07 -3.01 11.80
N LYS A 33 -8.82 -2.02 12.67
CA LYS A 33 -9.84 -1.44 13.56
C LYS A 33 -11.02 -0.83 12.82
N LYS A 34 -10.83 -0.44 11.55
CA LYS A 34 -11.91 0.04 10.67
C LYS A 34 -12.50 -1.08 9.78
N ARG A 35 -12.15 -2.34 10.05
CA ARG A 35 -12.60 -3.53 9.29
C ARG A 35 -12.20 -3.44 7.81
N ILE A 36 -11.01 -2.92 7.56
CA ILE A 36 -10.38 -2.83 6.23
C ILE A 36 -9.25 -3.84 6.21
N ALA A 37 -9.29 -4.77 5.28
CA ALA A 37 -8.21 -5.71 5.04
C ALA A 37 -7.02 -5.00 4.39
N ILE A 38 -5.82 -5.52 4.62
CA ILE A 38 -4.62 -5.02 3.96
C ILE A 38 -4.07 -6.03 2.96
N ALA A 39 -3.46 -5.53 1.89
CA ALA A 39 -2.65 -6.33 0.97
C ALA A 39 -1.23 -5.77 0.91
N ASN A 40 -0.24 -6.63 0.91
CA ASN A 40 1.16 -6.26 0.72
C ASN A 40 1.98 -7.42 0.16
N GLY A 41 3.29 -7.23 0.01
CA GLY A 41 4.15 -8.25 -0.56
C GLY A 41 4.39 -9.49 0.29
N GLY A 42 3.87 -9.54 1.51
CA GLY A 42 3.87 -10.75 2.35
C GLY A 42 5.21 -11.10 3.03
N TYR A 43 6.29 -10.34 2.83
CA TYR A 43 7.63 -10.68 3.33
C TYR A 43 7.99 -9.93 4.62
N ARG A 44 9.20 -9.33 4.67
CA ARG A 44 9.80 -8.65 5.82
C ARG A 44 9.58 -7.14 5.77
N GLY A 45 10.20 -6.42 6.70
CA GLY A 45 10.20 -4.96 6.74
C GLY A 45 8.83 -4.40 7.07
N THR A 46 8.45 -3.35 6.37
CA THR A 46 7.14 -2.71 6.53
C THR A 46 5.98 -3.65 6.19
N MET A 47 6.18 -4.65 5.32
CA MET A 47 5.18 -5.68 5.02
C MET A 47 4.85 -6.52 6.27
N LEU A 48 5.90 -6.97 6.98
CA LEU A 48 5.74 -7.70 8.25
C LEU A 48 5.10 -6.80 9.32
N ALA A 49 5.54 -5.55 9.43
CA ALA A 49 5.03 -4.61 10.43
C ALA A 49 3.55 -4.33 10.25
N ALA A 50 3.12 -3.99 9.02
CA ALA A 50 1.70 -3.76 8.72
C ALA A 50 0.87 -5.03 8.93
N ALA A 51 1.37 -6.20 8.51
CA ALA A 51 0.70 -7.49 8.71
C ALA A 51 0.55 -7.80 10.21
N LYS A 52 1.59 -7.57 11.02
CA LYS A 52 1.54 -7.72 12.46
C LYS A 52 0.49 -6.82 13.09
N GLY A 53 0.52 -5.53 12.79
CA GLY A 53 -0.45 -4.56 13.31
C GLY A 53 -1.89 -4.94 12.96
N ALA A 54 -2.15 -5.31 11.72
CA ALA A 54 -3.47 -5.74 11.29
C ALA A 54 -3.94 -7.02 12.00
N ALA A 55 -3.09 -8.05 12.08
CA ALA A 55 -3.43 -9.31 12.73
C ALA A 55 -3.70 -9.13 14.24
N GLU A 56 -2.89 -8.35 14.94
CA GLU A 56 -3.08 -8.04 16.38
C GLU A 56 -4.37 -7.23 16.64
N ALA A 57 -4.85 -6.50 15.63
CA ALA A 57 -6.14 -5.81 15.66
C ALA A 57 -7.32 -6.68 15.18
N GLY A 58 -7.09 -7.96 14.84
CA GLY A 58 -8.09 -8.90 14.37
C GLY A 58 -8.51 -8.71 12.91
N GLY A 59 -7.65 -8.10 12.08
CA GLY A 59 -7.91 -7.85 10.67
C GLY A 59 -7.30 -8.90 9.73
N ASP A 60 -7.76 -8.91 8.48
CA ASP A 60 -7.26 -9.79 7.44
C ASP A 60 -6.05 -9.21 6.71
N VAL A 61 -5.12 -10.10 6.38
CA VAL A 61 -3.86 -9.77 5.71
C VAL A 61 -3.67 -10.63 4.47
N ILE A 62 -3.65 -9.99 3.32
CA ILE A 62 -3.36 -10.64 2.04
C ILE A 62 -1.89 -10.43 1.71
N GLY A 63 -1.11 -11.52 1.69
CA GLY A 63 0.27 -11.50 1.25
C GLY A 63 0.36 -11.91 -0.22
N VAL A 64 0.81 -11.01 -1.09
CA VAL A 64 1.06 -11.34 -2.50
C VAL A 64 2.55 -11.64 -2.66
N THR A 65 2.89 -12.91 -2.57
CA THR A 65 4.26 -13.38 -2.73
C THR A 65 4.61 -13.69 -4.18
N CYS A 66 5.85 -14.04 -4.46
CA CYS A 66 6.30 -14.41 -5.80
C CYS A 66 7.13 -15.70 -5.74
N SER A 67 6.78 -16.69 -6.54
CA SER A 67 7.50 -17.97 -6.60
C SER A 67 8.95 -17.83 -7.11
N ALA A 68 9.24 -16.73 -7.83
CA ALA A 68 10.61 -16.39 -8.27
C ALA A 68 11.51 -15.87 -7.13
N PHE A 69 10.94 -15.50 -5.97
CA PHE A 69 11.70 -15.00 -4.83
C PHE A 69 11.98 -16.12 -3.83
N LYS A 70 13.17 -16.07 -3.21
CA LYS A 70 13.47 -16.93 -2.07
C LYS A 70 12.81 -16.36 -0.82
N GLY A 71 11.85 -17.07 -0.26
CA GLY A 71 11.18 -16.66 0.98
C GLY A 71 9.74 -17.16 1.03
N ARG A 72 9.23 -17.29 2.24
CA ARG A 72 7.82 -17.62 2.51
C ARG A 72 7.10 -16.37 3.01
N ALA A 73 5.78 -16.39 2.90
CA ALA A 73 4.95 -15.37 3.53
C ALA A 73 5.25 -15.30 5.05
N ASN A 74 5.19 -14.09 5.61
CA ASN A 74 5.34 -13.92 7.04
C ASN A 74 4.14 -14.51 7.79
N LYS A 75 4.33 -14.83 9.07
CA LYS A 75 3.37 -15.56 9.90
C LYS A 75 2.03 -14.85 10.18
N TYR A 76 1.93 -13.56 9.84
CA TYR A 76 0.72 -12.77 10.04
C TYR A 76 -0.16 -12.69 8.79
N VAL A 77 0.29 -13.23 7.67
CA VAL A 77 -0.51 -13.35 6.44
C VAL A 77 -1.63 -14.37 6.67
N THR A 78 -2.89 -13.94 6.53
CA THR A 78 -4.08 -14.80 6.67
C THR A 78 -4.47 -15.46 5.35
N ARG A 79 -4.15 -14.81 4.22
CA ARG A 79 -4.38 -15.32 2.86
C ARG A 79 -3.19 -15.02 1.96
N GLU A 80 -2.55 -16.05 1.45
CA GLU A 80 -1.43 -15.92 0.52
C GLU A 80 -1.90 -16.07 -0.93
N ILE A 81 -1.41 -15.18 -1.81
CA ILE A 81 -1.54 -15.29 -3.25
C ILE A 81 -0.11 -15.38 -3.82
N VAL A 82 0.21 -16.49 -4.47
CA VAL A 82 1.54 -16.72 -5.04
C VAL A 82 1.54 -16.36 -6.51
N ALA A 83 2.17 -15.25 -6.86
CA ALA A 83 2.39 -14.83 -8.24
C ALA A 83 3.59 -15.59 -8.85
N LYS A 84 3.58 -15.78 -10.16
CA LYS A 84 4.68 -16.45 -10.89
C LYS A 84 5.80 -15.48 -11.23
N THR A 85 5.46 -14.24 -11.51
CA THR A 85 6.41 -13.19 -11.94
C THR A 85 6.27 -11.94 -11.07
N LEU A 86 7.25 -11.03 -11.16
CA LEU A 86 7.18 -9.72 -10.52
C LEU A 86 6.00 -8.89 -11.07
N ASP A 87 5.76 -8.94 -12.37
CA ASP A 87 4.67 -8.20 -13.01
C ASP A 87 3.30 -8.70 -12.52
N GLU A 88 3.08 -10.03 -12.49
CA GLU A 88 1.84 -10.61 -11.97
C GLU A 88 1.61 -10.24 -10.49
N ARG A 89 2.67 -10.22 -9.69
CA ARG A 89 2.61 -9.80 -8.28
C ARG A 89 2.18 -8.35 -8.16
N LEU A 90 2.80 -7.47 -8.94
CA LEU A 90 2.51 -6.05 -8.96
C LEU A 90 1.08 -5.77 -9.43
N ASP A 91 0.65 -6.41 -10.52
CA ASP A 91 -0.71 -6.31 -11.05
C ASP A 91 -1.75 -6.80 -10.01
N THR A 92 -1.43 -7.87 -9.31
CA THR A 92 -2.31 -8.41 -8.27
C THR A 92 -2.47 -7.44 -7.11
N LEU A 93 -1.37 -6.85 -6.60
CA LEU A 93 -1.42 -5.85 -5.53
C LEU A 93 -2.23 -4.61 -5.95
N ILE A 94 -2.06 -4.15 -7.19
CA ILE A 94 -2.80 -2.99 -7.70
C ILE A 94 -4.28 -3.31 -7.88
N ARG A 95 -4.60 -4.48 -8.42
CA ARG A 95 -5.99 -4.91 -8.62
C ARG A 95 -6.76 -5.08 -7.32
N LEU A 96 -6.13 -5.63 -6.27
CA LEU A 96 -6.74 -5.81 -4.95
C LEU A 96 -7.06 -4.48 -4.28
N GLY A 97 -6.17 -3.50 -4.37
CA GLY A 97 -6.29 -2.23 -3.66
C GLY A 97 -7.44 -1.36 -4.15
N GLN A 98 -8.24 -0.88 -3.20
CA GLN A 98 -9.19 0.21 -3.38
C GLN A 98 -8.61 1.56 -2.95
N ALA A 99 -7.46 1.52 -2.30
CA ALA A 99 -6.57 2.62 -2.01
C ALA A 99 -5.14 2.09 -1.87
N TYR A 100 -4.17 2.96 -2.00
CA TYR A 100 -2.75 2.61 -1.92
C TYR A 100 -2.05 3.50 -0.91
N ILE A 101 -1.37 2.90 0.06
CA ILE A 101 -0.50 3.61 1.01
C ILE A 101 0.93 3.31 0.64
N VAL A 102 1.72 4.34 0.47
CA VAL A 102 3.14 4.26 0.06
C VAL A 102 4.01 4.84 1.17
N LEU A 103 4.77 3.96 1.78
CA LEU A 103 5.74 4.26 2.83
C LEU A 103 7.14 4.49 2.25
N PRO A 104 8.09 5.02 3.00
CA PRO A 104 9.48 5.05 2.59
C PRO A 104 9.99 3.69 2.11
N GLY A 105 10.72 3.67 0.99
CA GLY A 105 11.20 2.40 0.43
C GLY A 105 12.22 2.57 -0.68
N GLY A 106 12.71 1.45 -1.18
CA GLY A 106 13.67 1.41 -2.26
C GLY A 106 13.02 1.23 -3.65
N THR A 107 13.80 0.64 -4.57
CA THR A 107 13.39 0.46 -5.98
C THR A 107 12.11 -0.36 -6.16
N GLY A 108 11.85 -1.36 -5.29
CA GLY A 108 10.60 -2.13 -5.33
C GLY A 108 9.39 -1.25 -5.02
N THR A 109 9.48 -0.45 -3.96
CA THR A 109 8.42 0.51 -3.60
C THR A 109 8.26 1.60 -4.64
N LEU A 110 9.37 2.07 -5.23
CA LEU A 110 9.32 3.02 -6.35
C LEU A 110 8.61 2.43 -7.57
N LEU A 111 8.87 1.17 -7.91
CA LEU A 111 8.21 0.48 -9.01
C LEU A 111 6.69 0.36 -8.75
N GLU A 112 6.29 0.00 -7.53
CA GLU A 112 4.89 -0.09 -7.12
C GLU A 112 4.20 1.28 -7.21
N LEU A 113 4.85 2.32 -6.69
CA LEU A 113 4.35 3.71 -6.77
C LEU A 113 4.24 4.19 -8.22
N ALA A 114 5.30 4.05 -9.01
CA ALA A 114 5.32 4.52 -10.38
C ALA A 114 4.23 3.85 -11.22
N LYS A 115 4.05 2.53 -11.08
CA LYS A 115 3.04 1.80 -11.84
C LYS A 115 1.62 2.21 -11.45
N VAL A 116 1.30 2.27 -10.16
CA VAL A 116 -0.05 2.67 -9.74
C VAL A 116 -0.34 4.13 -10.10
N TRP A 117 0.66 4.99 -10.02
CA TRP A 117 0.54 6.40 -10.36
C TRP A 117 0.30 6.59 -11.87
N GLU A 118 1.08 5.92 -12.72
CA GLU A 118 0.87 5.97 -14.17
C GLU A 118 -0.48 5.42 -14.59
N LEU A 119 -0.90 4.27 -14.03
CA LEU A 119 -2.23 3.72 -14.31
C LEU A 119 -3.34 4.69 -13.91
N LYS A 120 -3.18 5.42 -12.81
CA LYS A 120 -4.12 6.45 -12.36
C LYS A 120 -4.11 7.65 -13.29
N ASN A 121 -2.92 8.13 -13.66
CA ASN A 121 -2.72 9.26 -14.56
C ASN A 121 -3.35 9.03 -15.95
N LYS A 122 -3.25 7.81 -16.47
CA LYS A 122 -3.81 7.41 -17.77
C LYS A 122 -5.27 6.94 -17.70
N GLY A 123 -5.91 6.97 -16.53
CA GLY A 123 -7.31 6.58 -16.37
C GLY A 123 -7.59 5.07 -16.45
N PHE A 124 -6.56 4.23 -16.26
CA PHE A 124 -6.72 2.77 -16.24
C PHE A 124 -7.21 2.23 -14.88
N LEU A 125 -7.26 3.06 -13.85
CA LEU A 125 -7.82 2.67 -12.55
C LEU A 125 -9.23 3.23 -12.40
N GLU A 126 -10.19 2.33 -12.36
CA GLU A 126 -11.59 2.69 -12.09
C GLU A 126 -11.79 3.13 -10.65
N GLY A 127 -12.67 4.11 -10.44
CA GLY A 127 -13.02 4.65 -9.13
C GLY A 127 -12.00 5.63 -8.57
N GLU A 128 -12.24 6.05 -7.33
CA GLU A 128 -11.42 7.09 -6.69
C GLU A 128 -9.98 6.62 -6.39
N LYS A 129 -9.81 5.41 -5.90
CA LYS A 129 -8.53 4.73 -5.61
C LYS A 129 -7.37 5.67 -5.28
N PRO A 130 -7.39 6.37 -4.14
CA PRO A 130 -6.35 7.34 -3.79
C PRO A 130 -4.98 6.67 -3.60
N ILE A 131 -3.93 7.38 -3.99
CA ILE A 131 -2.54 7.04 -3.73
C ILE A 131 -2.06 7.99 -2.62
N ILE A 132 -1.72 7.45 -1.47
CA ILE A 132 -1.40 8.21 -0.25
C ILE A 132 0.07 7.98 0.10
N LEU A 133 0.86 9.04 0.03
CA LEU A 133 2.26 9.06 0.42
C LEU A 133 2.35 9.48 1.88
N VAL A 134 2.98 8.69 2.73
CA VAL A 134 3.08 9.00 4.16
C VAL A 134 4.47 9.53 4.49
N GLY A 135 4.52 10.75 5.04
CA GLY A 135 5.74 11.49 5.33
C GLY A 135 6.37 12.15 4.09
N GLU A 136 7.52 12.75 4.27
CA GLU A 136 8.21 13.60 3.29
C GLU A 136 9.10 12.83 2.29
N PHE A 137 9.28 11.51 2.48
CA PHE A 137 10.28 10.74 1.75
C PHE A 137 10.14 10.81 0.22
N TRP A 138 8.91 10.79 -0.29
CA TRP A 138 8.61 10.81 -1.73
C TRP A 138 8.42 12.20 -2.31
N LYS A 139 8.45 13.26 -1.49
CA LYS A 139 8.25 14.64 -1.95
C LYS A 139 9.21 15.06 -3.07
N PRO A 140 10.52 14.78 -3.03
CA PRO A 140 11.42 15.12 -4.13
C PRO A 140 11.04 14.43 -5.44
N LEU A 141 10.55 13.18 -5.38
CA LEU A 141 10.07 12.48 -6.57
C LEU A 141 8.82 13.13 -7.16
N VAL A 142 7.88 13.55 -6.31
CA VAL A 142 6.67 14.26 -6.74
C VAL A 142 7.04 15.58 -7.41
N GLU A 143 7.99 16.32 -6.87
CA GLU A 143 8.50 17.57 -7.44
C GLU A 143 9.16 17.34 -8.81
N VAL A 144 9.96 16.29 -8.95
CA VAL A 144 10.59 15.92 -10.24
C VAL A 144 9.52 15.58 -11.27
N VAL A 145 8.53 14.76 -10.94
CA VAL A 145 7.44 14.41 -11.86
C VAL A 145 6.63 15.65 -12.22
N ALA A 146 6.29 16.50 -11.26
CA ALA A 146 5.52 17.72 -11.49
C ALA A 146 6.26 18.75 -12.35
N SER A 147 7.59 18.70 -12.44
CA SER A 147 8.36 19.59 -13.31
C SER A 147 8.17 19.31 -14.80
N ASP A 148 7.79 18.08 -15.15
CA ASP A 148 7.47 17.66 -16.52
C ASP A 148 5.95 17.56 -16.75
N ASP A 149 5.21 16.94 -15.83
CA ASP A 149 3.76 16.78 -15.86
C ASP A 149 3.13 17.28 -14.54
N ALA A 150 2.79 18.57 -14.52
CA ALA A 150 2.21 19.20 -13.33
C ALA A 150 0.86 18.56 -12.93
N ASP A 151 0.10 18.07 -13.90
CA ASP A 151 -1.18 17.43 -13.66
C ASP A 151 -1.05 16.06 -12.97
N ALA A 152 0.05 15.35 -13.18
CA ALA A 152 0.28 14.05 -12.55
C ALA A 152 0.33 14.15 -11.03
N SER A 153 0.84 15.25 -10.46
CA SER A 153 0.97 15.44 -9.02
C SER A 153 -0.38 15.40 -8.28
N ARG A 154 -1.48 15.75 -8.93
CA ARG A 154 -2.83 15.74 -8.34
C ARG A 154 -3.33 14.34 -7.96
N PHE A 155 -2.74 13.29 -8.52
CA PHE A 155 -3.15 11.91 -8.26
C PHE A 155 -2.55 11.29 -7.01
N VAL A 156 -1.53 11.93 -6.42
CA VAL A 156 -0.93 11.53 -5.15
C VAL A 156 -1.30 12.51 -4.05
N LYS A 157 -1.57 11.99 -2.86
CA LYS A 157 -1.88 12.80 -1.68
C LYS A 157 -0.83 12.55 -0.62
N GLN A 158 -0.15 13.58 -0.18
CA GLN A 158 0.80 13.49 0.93
C GLN A 158 0.09 13.74 2.24
N VAL A 159 0.43 12.95 3.24
CA VAL A 159 -0.04 13.06 4.64
C VAL A 159 1.12 12.85 5.59
N ASP A 160 1.00 13.36 6.81
CA ASP A 160 2.09 13.32 7.79
C ASP A 160 1.94 12.17 8.81
N SER A 161 0.77 11.54 8.87
CA SER A 161 0.49 10.55 9.90
C SER A 161 -0.34 9.35 9.42
N PRO A 162 -0.27 8.21 10.14
CA PRO A 162 -1.17 7.07 9.93
C PRO A 162 -2.64 7.45 10.06
N VAL A 163 -2.97 8.34 10.99
CA VAL A 163 -4.36 8.76 11.26
C VAL A 163 -4.92 9.46 10.04
N GLU A 164 -4.22 10.44 9.49
CA GLU A 164 -4.63 11.16 8.28
C GLU A 164 -4.79 10.22 7.07
N ALA A 165 -3.86 9.26 6.89
CA ALA A 165 -3.97 8.27 5.83
C ALA A 165 -5.25 7.43 5.95
N ILE A 166 -5.60 7.00 7.15
CA ILE A 166 -6.80 6.21 7.41
C ILE A 166 -8.06 7.05 7.23
N GLU A 167 -8.07 8.30 7.69
CA GLU A 167 -9.20 9.23 7.52
C GLU A 167 -9.49 9.49 6.03
N LEU A 168 -8.46 9.70 5.21
CA LEU A 168 -8.63 9.82 3.76
C LEU A 168 -9.29 8.57 3.16
N ILE A 169 -8.87 7.39 3.59
CA ILE A 169 -9.45 6.13 3.10
C ILE A 169 -10.91 5.98 3.55
N MET A 170 -11.23 6.36 4.79
CA MET A 170 -12.61 6.30 5.30
C MET A 170 -13.56 7.24 4.55
N ASN A 171 -13.04 8.36 4.04
CA ASN A 171 -13.81 9.35 3.30
C ASN A 171 -13.99 9.02 1.81
N ILE A 172 -13.39 7.91 1.31
CA ILE A 172 -13.65 7.44 -0.07
C ILE A 172 -15.14 7.10 -0.19
N ARG A 173 -15.84 7.79 -1.07
CA ARG A 173 -17.23 7.45 -1.39
C ARG A 173 -17.29 6.09 -2.09
N ASP A 174 -18.06 5.19 -1.57
CA ASP A 174 -18.33 3.91 -2.24
C ASP A 174 -19.10 4.19 -3.55
N VAL A 175 -18.40 4.12 -4.69
CA VAL A 175 -18.99 4.37 -6.03
C VAL A 175 -20.05 3.30 -6.39
N ARG A 176 -20.23 2.27 -5.54
CA ARG A 176 -21.20 1.18 -5.75
C ARG A 176 -22.62 1.46 -5.21
N SER A 177 -22.87 2.69 -4.76
CA SER A 177 -24.22 3.08 -4.25
C SER A 177 -25.03 3.92 -5.24
N ARG A 178 -24.82 3.71 -6.54
CA ARG A 178 -25.72 4.25 -7.59
C ARG A 178 -26.19 3.16 -8.51
#